data_264b9bd8b23e22905f391f71ba92a6d0
#
_entry.id   264b9bd8b23e22905f391f71ba92a6d0
#
_cell.length_a   1.000
_cell.length_b   1.000
_cell.length_c   1.000
_cell.angle_alpha   90.00
_cell.angle_beta   90.00
_cell.angle_gamma   90.00
#
_symmetry.space_group_name_H-M   'P 1'
#
loop_
_entity.id
_entity.type
_entity.pdbx_description
1 polymer ?
#
loop_
_entity_poly.entity_id
_entity_poly.type
_entity_poly.pdbx_seq_one_letter_code
_entity_poly.pdbx_strand_id
1 'polypeptide(L)'
;MTAIPEKLLKSFWLVSADMGYGHQRAIYPLKPLAKGDHIINANTSPNASTHERRQWKKMLLTYEFMSRAGKLPLIGNSITRILDSLLYIPKYYPKKDRSQPTLQVKYLKRSIENGLCNGIVQQISRPMLPMITSFYSSAIAAEMAGHQYVFCIICDTDINRVWASEIATDSKIIYFASGTVAAQRLLSYGVPDKNILLTGFPLPLDLLGDRTLDTLKNNLNRRLKNLDPNEQFYSLYRHSVVAFLQNEESYFTDSVTRKKSITITYAVGGAGAQKEIGKQIVESLAKKIKKDKVKINLVAGTRTEVRDYFIAVKKAYADNNDNVRIIWANSNERYFDLFNQCMQTTDVLWTKPSELSFYCALGIPVIMTPAIGPQEKCNKRWLREIGAGFKQKNPKHTNQWLFDMLKKGRLAEAAWNGFLKGRKYGTYNILDFLETGTFNSSNDPLKR
;
A
#
# COMPACT_ATOMS: atom_id res chain seq x y z
N MET A 1 -27.37 -8.09 -7.95
CA MET A 1 -27.12 -7.53 -6.61
C MET A 1 -28.34 -6.75 -6.19
N THR A 2 -28.84 -6.92 -4.96
CA THR A 2 -29.76 -5.96 -4.39
C THR A 2 -28.96 -4.67 -4.16
N ALA A 3 -29.37 -3.58 -4.82
CA ALA A 3 -28.73 -2.28 -4.65
C ALA A 3 -28.75 -1.90 -3.17
N ILE A 4 -27.66 -1.28 -2.70
CA ILE A 4 -27.62 -0.73 -1.34
C ILE A 4 -28.70 0.35 -1.29
N PRO A 5 -29.65 0.30 -0.33
CA PRO A 5 -30.67 1.32 -0.22
C PRO A 5 -30.03 2.71 -0.11
N GLU A 6 -30.52 3.69 -0.85
CA GLU A 6 -29.97 5.06 -0.96
C GLU A 6 -29.74 5.72 0.41
N LYS A 7 -30.63 5.43 1.39
CA LYS A 7 -30.52 5.90 2.77
C LYS A 7 -29.29 5.35 3.52
N LEU A 8 -28.70 4.23 3.07
CA LEU A 8 -27.53 3.59 3.67
C LEU A 8 -26.20 4.01 3.01
N LEU A 9 -26.26 4.69 1.86
CA LEU A 9 -25.09 5.12 1.09
C LEU A 9 -24.33 6.30 1.72
N LYS A 10 -24.88 6.95 2.75
CA LYS A 10 -24.28 8.14 3.38
C LYS A 10 -23.49 7.85 4.65
N SER A 11 -23.43 6.60 5.12
CA SER A 11 -22.71 6.26 6.34
C SER A 11 -22.31 4.78 6.35
N PHE A 12 -21.02 4.51 6.56
CA PHE A 12 -20.45 3.17 6.60
C PHE A 12 -19.74 2.92 7.91
N TRP A 13 -19.71 1.68 8.35
CA TRP A 13 -18.73 1.23 9.30
C TRP A 13 -17.40 1.01 8.58
N LEU A 14 -16.42 1.89 8.82
CA LEU A 14 -15.07 1.70 8.31
C LEU A 14 -14.23 0.98 9.37
N VAL A 15 -13.76 -0.22 9.02
CA VAL A 15 -13.05 -1.10 9.96
C VAL A 15 -11.67 -1.43 9.42
N SER A 16 -10.64 -1.19 10.22
CA SER A 16 -9.26 -1.56 9.95
C SER A 16 -8.72 -2.48 11.05
N ALA A 17 -7.50 -2.98 10.88
CA ALA A 17 -6.76 -3.67 11.92
C ALA A 17 -5.35 -3.08 12.03
N ASP A 18 -4.87 -2.92 13.26
CA ASP A 18 -3.48 -2.50 13.52
C ASP A 18 -2.52 -3.69 13.38
N MET A 19 -2.38 -4.14 12.13
CA MET A 19 -1.48 -5.20 11.67
C MET A 19 -0.39 -4.63 10.74
N GLY A 20 -0.05 -3.35 10.95
CA GLY A 20 0.81 -2.53 10.14
C GLY A 20 0.03 -1.47 9.35
N TYR A 21 0.74 -0.48 8.83
CA TYR A 21 0.11 0.68 8.18
C TYR A 21 -0.70 0.34 6.92
N GLY A 22 -0.43 -0.79 6.27
CA GLY A 22 -1.06 -1.14 4.99
C GLY A 22 -2.57 -1.18 5.03
N HIS A 23 -3.12 -1.86 6.04
CA HIS A 23 -4.57 -1.99 6.21
C HIS A 23 -5.22 -0.65 6.58
N GLN A 24 -4.59 0.12 7.45
CA GLN A 24 -5.09 1.43 7.84
C GLN A 24 -5.02 2.44 6.69
N ARG A 25 -3.93 2.43 5.93
CA ARG A 25 -3.72 3.28 4.75
C ARG A 25 -4.71 3.00 3.63
N ALA A 26 -5.09 1.72 3.45
CA ALA A 26 -6.04 1.33 2.41
C ALA A 26 -7.47 1.85 2.67
N ILE A 27 -7.86 2.01 3.92
CA ILE A 27 -9.20 2.49 4.26
C ILE A 27 -9.25 4.01 4.48
N TYR A 28 -8.12 4.64 4.75
CA TYR A 28 -8.03 6.06 5.09
C TYR A 28 -8.62 7.01 4.03
N PRO A 29 -8.43 6.80 2.72
CA PRO A 29 -9.03 7.65 1.69
C PRO A 29 -10.56 7.65 1.68
N LEU A 30 -11.19 6.65 2.31
CA LEU A 30 -12.65 6.52 2.42
C LEU A 30 -13.20 7.12 3.72
N LYS A 31 -12.37 7.72 4.58
CA LYS A 31 -12.78 8.28 5.88
C LYS A 31 -14.02 9.19 5.79
N PRO A 32 -14.20 10.03 4.75
CA PRO A 32 -15.42 10.85 4.64
C PRO A 32 -16.75 10.06 4.60
N LEU A 33 -16.71 8.74 4.30
CA LEU A 33 -17.87 7.85 4.35
C LEU A 33 -18.12 7.28 5.75
N ALA A 34 -17.19 7.47 6.69
CA ALA A 34 -17.24 6.83 8.00
C ALA A 34 -18.38 7.39 8.86
N LYS A 35 -19.12 6.50 9.50
CA LYS A 35 -20.05 6.90 10.55
C LYS A 35 -19.32 7.67 11.66
N GLY A 36 -19.74 8.90 11.90
CA GLY A 36 -19.12 9.77 12.93
C GLY A 36 -17.67 10.14 12.62
N ASP A 37 -17.28 10.12 11.35
CA ASP A 37 -15.93 10.49 10.88
C ASP A 37 -14.80 9.69 11.52
N HIS A 38 -15.10 8.42 11.90
CA HIS A 38 -14.20 7.56 12.69
C HIS A 38 -13.94 6.22 12.02
N ILE A 39 -12.66 5.84 11.89
CA ILE A 39 -12.21 4.52 11.44
C ILE A 39 -11.97 3.65 12.68
N ILE A 40 -12.66 2.51 12.76
CA ILE A 40 -12.58 1.57 13.86
C ILE A 40 -11.38 0.64 13.68
N ASN A 41 -10.53 0.53 14.69
CA ASN A 41 -9.48 -0.50 14.74
C ASN A 41 -9.99 -1.74 15.46
N ALA A 42 -10.14 -2.84 14.72
CA ALA A 42 -10.74 -4.08 15.21
C ALA A 42 -9.96 -4.75 16.36
N ASN A 43 -8.67 -4.51 16.48
CA ASN A 43 -7.77 -5.21 17.41
C ASN A 43 -7.26 -4.34 18.57
N THR A 44 -7.80 -3.12 18.73
CA THR A 44 -7.39 -2.18 19.78
C THR A 44 -8.53 -1.89 20.75
N SER A 45 -8.20 -1.42 21.97
CA SER A 45 -9.17 -0.89 22.90
C SER A 45 -9.77 0.43 22.36
N PRO A 46 -11.06 0.72 22.59
CA PRO A 46 -12.05 -0.07 23.35
C PRO A 46 -12.75 -1.17 22.51
N ASN A 47 -12.48 -1.27 21.21
CA ASN A 47 -13.22 -2.12 20.27
C ASN A 47 -12.97 -3.62 20.46
N ALA A 48 -11.82 -4.00 21.02
CA ALA A 48 -11.48 -5.40 21.31
C ALA A 48 -11.32 -5.60 22.83
N SER A 49 -11.97 -6.65 23.36
CA SER A 49 -11.81 -7.09 24.74
C SER A 49 -10.36 -7.52 25.02
N THR A 50 -10.01 -7.67 26.29
CA THR A 50 -8.67 -8.17 26.67
C THR A 50 -8.40 -9.58 26.12
N HIS A 51 -9.45 -10.43 26.08
CA HIS A 51 -9.34 -11.77 25.49
C HIS A 51 -9.08 -11.69 23.98
N GLU A 52 -9.86 -10.91 23.24
CA GLU A 52 -9.66 -10.70 21.79
C GLU A 52 -8.27 -10.13 21.47
N ARG A 53 -7.82 -9.12 22.22
CA ARG A 53 -6.47 -8.54 22.04
C ARG A 53 -5.36 -9.57 22.23
N ARG A 54 -5.54 -10.54 23.14
CA ARG A 54 -4.60 -11.68 23.29
C ARG A 54 -4.61 -12.59 22.06
N GLN A 55 -5.79 -12.88 21.50
CA GLN A 55 -5.91 -13.68 20.27
C GLN A 55 -5.26 -12.95 19.09
N TRP A 56 -5.53 -11.67 18.91
CA TRP A 56 -4.89 -10.82 17.88
C TRP A 56 -3.37 -10.80 18.04
N LYS A 57 -2.88 -10.61 19.26
CA LYS A 57 -1.43 -10.65 19.55
C LYS A 57 -0.82 -11.99 19.22
N LYS A 58 -1.49 -13.09 19.55
CA LYS A 58 -1.03 -14.43 19.19
C LYS A 58 -0.95 -14.61 17.67
N MET A 59 -1.95 -14.13 16.93
CA MET A 59 -1.96 -14.18 15.48
C MET A 59 -0.82 -13.33 14.87
N LEU A 60 -0.59 -12.12 15.39
CA LEU A 60 0.50 -11.25 14.97
C LEU A 60 1.88 -11.86 15.27
N LEU A 61 2.08 -12.38 16.48
CA LEU A 61 3.34 -13.03 16.88
C LEU A 61 3.61 -14.27 16.03
N THR A 62 2.58 -15.06 15.74
CA THR A 62 2.71 -16.21 14.82
C THR A 62 3.14 -15.73 13.44
N TYR A 63 2.53 -14.67 12.91
CA TYR A 63 2.90 -14.06 11.64
C TYR A 63 4.35 -13.53 11.64
N GLU A 64 4.74 -12.78 12.69
CA GLU A 64 6.10 -12.25 12.82
C GLU A 64 7.15 -13.34 13.00
N PHE A 65 6.88 -14.32 13.84
CA PHE A 65 7.76 -15.47 14.05
C PHE A 65 8.00 -16.22 12.75
N MET A 66 6.94 -16.48 11.99
CA MET A 66 7.02 -17.20 10.72
C MET A 66 7.76 -16.38 9.65
N SER A 67 7.57 -15.06 9.64
CA SER A 67 8.31 -14.18 8.72
C SER A 67 9.82 -14.11 9.04
N ARG A 68 10.20 -14.36 10.30
CA ARG A 68 11.61 -14.38 10.77
C ARG A 68 12.23 -15.77 10.66
N ALA A 69 11.49 -16.83 10.97
CA ALA A 69 11.99 -18.22 10.96
C ALA A 69 12.44 -18.69 9.55
N GLY A 70 11.84 -18.15 8.49
CA GLY A 70 12.28 -18.40 7.11
C GLY A 70 13.70 -17.92 6.77
N LYS A 71 14.38 -17.25 7.70
CA LYS A 71 15.79 -16.81 7.56
C LYS A 71 16.79 -17.65 8.35
N LEU A 72 16.35 -18.59 9.18
CA LEU A 72 17.23 -19.41 10.01
C LEU A 72 17.59 -20.71 9.25
N PRO A 73 18.88 -20.95 8.94
CA PRO A 73 19.31 -22.11 8.15
C PRO A 73 19.27 -23.45 8.90
N LEU A 74 18.90 -23.49 10.17
CA LEU A 74 19.05 -24.64 11.06
C LEU A 74 17.76 -25.21 11.68
N ILE A 75 16.58 -24.72 11.31
CA ILE A 75 15.32 -25.29 11.80
C ILE A 75 14.84 -26.32 10.78
N GLY A 76 14.79 -27.59 11.22
CA GLY A 76 14.56 -28.76 10.39
C GLY A 76 13.38 -28.65 9.40
N ASN A 77 13.57 -29.22 8.23
CA ASN A 77 12.69 -29.16 7.03
C ASN A 77 11.19 -29.41 7.27
N SER A 78 10.80 -30.06 8.38
CA SER A 78 9.41 -30.38 8.69
C SER A 78 8.66 -29.21 9.35
N ILE A 79 9.31 -28.45 10.24
CA ILE A 79 8.70 -27.31 10.92
C ILE A 79 8.57 -26.13 9.95
N THR A 80 9.58 -25.90 9.11
CA THR A 80 9.51 -24.87 8.06
C THR A 80 8.43 -25.18 7.03
N ARG A 81 8.18 -26.46 6.67
CA ARG A 81 7.08 -26.83 5.77
C ARG A 81 5.70 -26.53 6.35
N ILE A 82 5.48 -26.79 7.63
CA ILE A 82 4.22 -26.48 8.31
C ILE A 82 4.04 -24.95 8.42
N LEU A 83 5.10 -24.22 8.76
CA LEU A 83 5.09 -22.78 8.86
C LEU A 83 4.93 -22.09 7.49
N ASP A 84 5.61 -22.58 6.46
CA ASP A 84 5.42 -22.12 5.08
C ASP A 84 4.00 -22.41 4.57
N SER A 85 3.35 -23.47 5.04
CA SER A 85 1.96 -23.76 4.67
C SER A 85 0.97 -22.74 5.25
N LEU A 86 1.28 -22.10 6.37
CA LEU A 86 0.41 -21.15 7.06
C LEU A 86 0.38 -19.73 6.42
N LEU A 87 1.47 -19.25 5.82
CA LEU A 87 1.52 -17.97 5.11
C LEU A 87 1.70 -18.12 3.60
N TYR A 88 1.61 -19.34 3.12
CA TYR A 88 1.91 -19.66 1.76
C TYR A 88 0.95 -18.97 0.78
N ILE A 89 1.52 -18.14 -0.09
CA ILE A 89 0.86 -17.71 -1.31
C ILE A 89 1.31 -18.68 -2.40
N PRO A 90 0.42 -19.52 -2.93
CA PRO A 90 0.82 -20.53 -3.89
C PRO A 90 1.36 -19.91 -5.16
N LYS A 91 2.26 -20.62 -5.86
CA LYS A 91 2.70 -20.19 -7.19
C LYS A 91 1.49 -19.93 -8.07
N TYR A 92 1.55 -18.85 -8.85
CA TYR A 92 0.45 -18.43 -9.69
C TYR A 92 0.22 -19.44 -10.84
N TYR A 93 1.30 -19.95 -11.39
CA TYR A 93 1.29 -20.98 -12.42
C TYR A 93 1.82 -22.31 -11.87
N PRO A 94 1.28 -23.46 -12.33
CA PRO A 94 0.10 -23.59 -13.19
C PRO A 94 -1.17 -23.13 -12.44
N LYS A 95 -2.12 -22.54 -13.19
CA LYS A 95 -3.44 -22.18 -12.64
C LYS A 95 -4.16 -23.45 -12.18
N LYS A 96 -4.65 -23.43 -10.94
CA LYS A 96 -5.34 -24.56 -10.31
C LYS A 96 -6.55 -24.04 -9.56
N ASP A 97 -7.59 -24.85 -9.50
CA ASP A 97 -8.66 -24.67 -8.52
C ASP A 97 -8.08 -24.78 -7.10
N ARG A 98 -8.38 -23.79 -6.27
CA ARG A 98 -7.93 -23.69 -4.87
C ARG A 98 -9.09 -23.31 -3.95
N SER A 99 -10.30 -23.66 -4.36
CA SER A 99 -11.53 -23.36 -3.62
C SER A 99 -11.58 -24.07 -2.26
N GLN A 100 -10.94 -25.24 -2.17
CA GLN A 100 -10.90 -25.99 -0.92
C GLN A 100 -10.27 -25.20 0.24
N PRO A 101 -10.90 -25.22 1.43
CA PRO A 101 -10.41 -24.51 2.59
C PRO A 101 -9.09 -25.10 3.10
N THR A 102 -8.11 -24.23 3.33
CA THR A 102 -6.83 -24.63 3.93
C THR A 102 -6.95 -24.74 5.46
N LEU A 103 -5.94 -25.32 6.11
CA LEU A 103 -5.87 -25.36 7.58
C LEU A 103 -5.95 -23.95 8.19
N GLN A 104 -5.41 -22.93 7.51
CA GLN A 104 -5.51 -21.53 7.94
C GLN A 104 -6.94 -21.02 7.98
N VAL A 105 -7.72 -21.33 6.94
CA VAL A 105 -9.13 -20.94 6.88
C VAL A 105 -9.91 -21.57 8.01
N LYS A 106 -9.70 -22.87 8.25
CA LYS A 106 -10.34 -23.60 9.35
C LYS A 106 -9.93 -23.05 10.72
N TYR A 107 -8.65 -22.69 10.88
CA TYR A 107 -8.15 -22.05 12.10
C TYR A 107 -8.76 -20.67 12.32
N LEU A 108 -8.84 -19.84 11.27
CA LEU A 108 -9.47 -18.51 11.35
C LEU A 108 -10.95 -18.64 11.75
N LYS A 109 -11.70 -19.55 11.11
CA LYS A 109 -13.10 -19.80 11.45
C LYS A 109 -13.26 -20.14 12.92
N ARG A 110 -12.51 -21.13 13.43
CA ARG A 110 -12.52 -21.50 14.85
C ARG A 110 -12.15 -20.34 15.78
N SER A 111 -11.21 -19.48 15.35
CA SER A 111 -10.81 -18.30 16.13
C SER A 111 -11.96 -17.29 16.22
N ILE A 112 -12.72 -17.10 15.14
CA ILE A 112 -13.90 -16.24 15.12
C ILE A 112 -15.01 -16.85 15.99
N GLU A 113 -15.28 -18.13 15.87
CA GLU A 113 -16.24 -18.86 16.74
C GLU A 113 -15.87 -18.75 18.24
N ASN A 114 -14.56 -18.66 18.54
CA ASN A 114 -14.02 -18.46 19.89
C ASN A 114 -13.89 -16.97 20.28
N GLY A 115 -14.56 -16.07 19.56
CA GLY A 115 -14.70 -14.66 19.93
C GLY A 115 -13.73 -13.69 19.29
N LEU A 116 -12.89 -14.09 18.32
CA LEU A 116 -12.08 -13.16 17.52
C LEU A 116 -13.03 -12.24 16.72
N CYS A 117 -12.83 -10.93 16.78
CA CYS A 117 -13.66 -9.89 16.15
C CYS A 117 -15.06 -9.71 16.79
N ASN A 118 -15.34 -10.26 17.97
CA ASN A 118 -16.63 -10.14 18.64
C ASN A 118 -17.01 -8.69 18.92
N GLY A 119 -16.04 -7.88 19.38
CA GLY A 119 -16.29 -6.47 19.70
C GLY A 119 -16.71 -5.68 18.45
N ILE A 120 -16.10 -5.95 17.29
CA ILE A 120 -16.50 -5.34 16.03
C ILE A 120 -17.89 -5.81 15.59
N VAL A 121 -18.16 -7.11 15.66
CA VAL A 121 -19.47 -7.66 15.30
C VAL A 121 -20.57 -7.01 16.14
N GLN A 122 -20.38 -6.86 17.43
CA GLN A 122 -21.35 -6.17 18.32
C GLN A 122 -21.53 -4.69 17.94
N GLN A 123 -20.46 -4.00 17.61
CA GLN A 123 -20.51 -2.57 17.28
C GLN A 123 -21.22 -2.31 15.95
N ILE A 124 -20.94 -3.12 14.89
CA ILE A 124 -21.56 -2.94 13.58
C ILE A 124 -23.02 -3.40 13.52
N SER A 125 -23.49 -4.16 14.51
CA SER A 125 -24.85 -4.65 14.56
C SER A 125 -25.88 -3.56 14.87
N ARG A 126 -25.48 -2.45 15.47
CA ARG A 126 -26.39 -1.35 15.90
C ARG A 126 -25.78 0.03 15.68
N PRO A 127 -26.25 0.81 14.69
CA PRO A 127 -27.19 0.44 13.63
C PRO A 127 -26.54 -0.48 12.59
N MET A 128 -27.35 -1.28 11.91
CA MET A 128 -26.90 -2.13 10.80
C MET A 128 -26.66 -1.26 9.56
N LEU A 129 -25.41 -0.81 9.38
CA LEU A 129 -24.93 -0.05 8.25
C LEU A 129 -23.98 -0.93 7.43
N PRO A 130 -23.77 -0.66 6.13
CA PRO A 130 -22.75 -1.36 5.35
C PRO A 130 -21.36 -1.21 5.99
N MET A 131 -20.57 -2.29 5.94
CA MET A 131 -19.22 -2.31 6.47
C MET A 131 -18.19 -2.38 5.34
N ILE A 132 -17.20 -1.50 5.39
CA ILE A 132 -16.00 -1.59 4.56
C ILE A 132 -14.83 -1.91 5.47
N THR A 133 -14.07 -2.96 5.14
CA THR A 133 -12.87 -3.31 5.89
C THR A 133 -11.69 -3.57 4.98
N SER A 134 -10.51 -3.35 5.49
CA SER A 134 -9.24 -3.67 4.82
C SER A 134 -8.61 -4.96 5.36
N PHE A 135 -9.33 -5.71 6.20
CA PHE A 135 -8.78 -6.92 6.81
C PHE A 135 -9.75 -8.11 6.77
N TYR A 136 -9.29 -9.23 6.23
CA TYR A 136 -10.12 -10.41 5.96
C TYR A 136 -10.84 -10.98 7.18
N SER A 137 -10.19 -11.00 8.37
CA SER A 137 -10.84 -11.58 9.54
C SER A 137 -12.07 -10.80 9.99
N SER A 138 -12.04 -9.47 9.89
CA SER A 138 -13.21 -8.62 10.18
C SER A 138 -14.32 -8.82 9.17
N ALA A 139 -13.97 -8.98 7.86
CA ALA A 139 -14.95 -9.25 6.82
C ALA A 139 -15.65 -10.60 7.03
N ILE A 140 -14.88 -11.66 7.29
CA ILE A 140 -15.40 -13.02 7.49
C ILE A 140 -16.21 -13.10 8.80
N ALA A 141 -15.77 -12.44 9.88
CA ALA A 141 -16.52 -12.40 11.13
C ALA A 141 -17.88 -11.69 10.98
N ALA A 142 -17.92 -10.58 10.24
CA ALA A 142 -19.17 -9.88 9.94
C ALA A 142 -20.12 -10.74 9.09
N GLU A 143 -19.60 -11.43 8.08
CA GLU A 143 -20.39 -12.35 7.26
C GLU A 143 -20.92 -13.53 8.09
N MET A 144 -20.10 -14.17 8.94
CA MET A 144 -20.52 -15.24 9.83
C MET A 144 -21.59 -14.80 10.84
N ALA A 145 -21.58 -13.52 11.24
CA ALA A 145 -22.59 -12.93 12.07
C ALA A 145 -23.87 -12.50 11.31
N GLY A 146 -23.95 -12.79 10.00
CA GLY A 146 -25.13 -12.49 9.17
C GLY A 146 -25.21 -11.05 8.67
N HIS A 147 -24.12 -10.28 8.72
CA HIS A 147 -24.10 -8.91 8.22
C HIS A 147 -24.29 -8.90 6.69
N GLN A 148 -25.25 -8.10 6.18
CA GLN A 148 -25.69 -8.21 4.80
C GLN A 148 -24.77 -7.55 3.78
N TYR A 149 -24.13 -6.43 4.16
CA TYR A 149 -23.32 -5.60 3.25
C TYR A 149 -21.90 -5.49 3.78
N VAL A 150 -21.04 -6.40 3.32
CA VAL A 150 -19.62 -6.45 3.71
C VAL A 150 -18.74 -6.24 2.48
N PHE A 151 -17.89 -5.23 2.53
CA PHE A 151 -16.91 -4.89 1.50
C PHE A 151 -15.51 -5.09 2.06
N CYS A 152 -14.64 -5.78 1.30
CA CYS A 152 -13.27 -6.07 1.72
C CYS A 152 -12.25 -5.53 0.72
N ILE A 153 -11.38 -4.61 1.15
CA ILE A 153 -10.31 -4.03 0.34
C ILE A 153 -9.08 -4.94 0.41
N ILE A 154 -8.58 -5.36 -0.73
CA ILE A 154 -7.30 -6.10 -0.83
C ILE A 154 -6.13 -5.13 -0.85
N CYS A 155 -5.19 -5.30 0.09
CA CYS A 155 -4.05 -4.39 0.28
C CYS A 155 -2.75 -4.85 -0.37
N ASP A 156 -2.71 -6.03 -0.97
CA ASP A 156 -1.54 -6.64 -1.59
C ASP A 156 -1.80 -7.02 -3.06
N THR A 157 -0.74 -7.20 -3.82
CA THR A 157 -0.83 -7.58 -5.25
C THR A 157 -1.20 -9.05 -5.45
N ASP A 158 -0.93 -9.90 -4.46
CA ASP A 158 -1.30 -11.32 -4.43
C ASP A 158 -1.64 -11.74 -2.99
N ILE A 159 -2.56 -12.68 -2.82
CA ILE A 159 -3.15 -13.05 -1.54
C ILE A 159 -3.19 -14.57 -1.35
N ASN A 160 -3.24 -15.02 -0.09
CA ASN A 160 -3.44 -16.42 0.26
C ASN A 160 -4.92 -16.76 0.44
N ARG A 161 -5.24 -18.06 0.62
CA ARG A 161 -6.63 -18.57 0.69
C ARG A 161 -7.44 -18.03 1.88
N VAL A 162 -6.79 -17.54 2.93
CA VAL A 162 -7.44 -17.02 4.14
C VAL A 162 -8.25 -15.74 3.91
N TRP A 163 -8.05 -15.07 2.79
CA TRP A 163 -8.85 -13.90 2.40
C TRP A 163 -10.27 -14.23 1.98
N ALA A 164 -10.56 -15.50 1.65
CA ALA A 164 -11.90 -15.93 1.28
C ALA A 164 -12.49 -16.84 2.36
N SER A 165 -13.80 -16.76 2.57
CA SER A 165 -14.56 -17.56 3.54
C SER A 165 -14.35 -19.05 3.31
N GLU A 166 -14.69 -19.86 4.31
CA GLU A 166 -14.54 -21.33 4.22
C GLU A 166 -15.28 -21.91 3.01
N ILE A 167 -16.56 -21.55 2.85
CA ILE A 167 -17.37 -21.85 1.66
C ILE A 167 -17.43 -20.58 0.81
N ALA A 168 -16.38 -20.34 0.02
CA ALA A 168 -16.23 -19.11 -0.73
C ALA A 168 -17.29 -18.92 -1.82
N THR A 169 -17.85 -20.00 -2.36
CA THR A 169 -18.94 -19.98 -3.36
C THR A 169 -20.21 -19.33 -2.84
N ASP A 170 -20.47 -19.44 -1.53
CA ASP A 170 -21.68 -18.92 -0.88
C ASP A 170 -21.46 -17.54 -0.26
N SER A 171 -20.21 -17.06 -0.29
CA SER A 171 -19.82 -15.78 0.30
C SER A 171 -20.54 -14.60 -0.37
N LYS A 172 -21.02 -13.69 0.46
CA LYS A 172 -21.64 -12.42 0.05
C LYS A 172 -20.68 -11.23 0.14
N ILE A 173 -19.46 -11.45 0.64
CA ILE A 173 -18.44 -10.40 0.73
C ILE A 173 -18.10 -9.91 -0.69
N ILE A 174 -18.16 -8.61 -0.88
CA ILE A 174 -17.72 -7.95 -2.11
C ILE A 174 -16.27 -7.50 -1.92
N TYR A 175 -15.40 -7.92 -2.82
CA TYR A 175 -13.97 -7.62 -2.75
C TYR A 175 -13.59 -6.50 -3.71
N PHE A 176 -12.90 -5.48 -3.19
CA PHE A 176 -12.23 -4.46 -3.97
C PHE A 176 -10.79 -4.90 -4.23
N ALA A 177 -10.56 -5.49 -5.39
CA ALA A 177 -9.26 -6.05 -5.74
C ALA A 177 -8.28 -4.97 -6.20
N SER A 178 -7.09 -4.97 -5.61
CA SER A 178 -6.01 -4.02 -5.90
C SER A 178 -5.37 -4.19 -7.28
N GLY A 179 -5.47 -5.39 -7.85
CA GLY A 179 -4.88 -5.73 -9.14
C GLY A 179 -5.41 -7.05 -9.70
N THR A 180 -5.06 -7.32 -10.95
CA THR A 180 -5.55 -8.49 -11.69
C THR A 180 -5.18 -9.82 -11.03
N VAL A 181 -3.97 -9.93 -10.46
CA VAL A 181 -3.52 -11.16 -9.79
C VAL A 181 -4.38 -11.44 -8.55
N ALA A 182 -4.64 -10.41 -7.72
CA ALA A 182 -5.49 -10.55 -6.54
C ALA A 182 -6.92 -10.95 -6.93
N ALA A 183 -7.50 -10.34 -7.98
CA ALA A 183 -8.83 -10.71 -8.49
C ALA A 183 -8.87 -12.17 -8.96
N GLN A 184 -7.90 -12.60 -9.73
CA GLN A 184 -7.82 -13.99 -10.22
C GLN A 184 -7.55 -15.00 -9.09
N ARG A 185 -6.87 -14.60 -8.02
CA ARG A 185 -6.74 -15.43 -6.81
C ARG A 185 -8.08 -15.67 -6.14
N LEU A 186 -8.87 -14.61 -5.95
CA LEU A 186 -10.21 -14.75 -5.38
C LEU A 186 -11.08 -15.71 -6.20
N LEU A 187 -11.05 -15.60 -7.54
CA LEU A 187 -11.72 -16.56 -8.43
C LEU A 187 -11.23 -17.99 -8.20
N SER A 188 -9.90 -18.19 -8.13
CA SER A 188 -9.33 -19.53 -7.88
C SER A 188 -9.65 -20.08 -6.50
N TYR A 189 -10.01 -19.21 -5.55
CA TYR A 189 -10.45 -19.56 -4.20
C TYR A 189 -11.96 -19.85 -4.11
N GLY A 190 -12.68 -19.73 -5.23
CA GLY A 190 -14.10 -20.02 -5.33
C GLY A 190 -15.01 -18.81 -5.06
N VAL A 191 -14.46 -17.61 -4.90
CA VAL A 191 -15.29 -16.41 -4.76
C VAL A 191 -16.02 -16.14 -6.08
N PRO A 192 -17.36 -15.92 -6.07
CA PRO A 192 -18.10 -15.62 -7.28
C PRO A 192 -17.58 -14.36 -7.99
N ASP A 193 -17.45 -14.41 -9.32
CA ASP A 193 -16.92 -13.31 -10.14
C ASP A 193 -17.67 -11.99 -9.90
N LYS A 194 -18.99 -12.04 -9.76
CA LYS A 194 -19.84 -10.89 -9.44
C LYS A 194 -19.49 -10.19 -8.11
N ASN A 195 -18.76 -10.84 -7.24
CA ASN A 195 -18.34 -10.32 -5.94
C ASN A 195 -16.90 -9.76 -5.98
N ILE A 196 -16.25 -9.75 -7.15
CA ILE A 196 -14.86 -9.31 -7.30
C ILE A 196 -14.82 -8.09 -8.21
N LEU A 197 -14.51 -6.93 -7.63
CA LEU A 197 -14.42 -5.67 -8.35
C LEU A 197 -12.95 -5.26 -8.47
N LEU A 198 -12.44 -5.20 -9.70
CA LEU A 198 -11.06 -4.82 -9.98
C LEU A 198 -10.89 -3.30 -9.91
N THR A 199 -11.04 -2.72 -8.72
CA THR A 199 -11.02 -1.28 -8.49
C THR A 199 -9.64 -0.66 -8.61
N GLY A 200 -8.60 -1.36 -8.19
CA GLY A 200 -7.30 -0.82 -7.83
C GLY A 200 -7.19 -0.53 -6.33
N PHE A 201 -5.98 -0.26 -5.86
CA PHE A 201 -5.73 0.15 -4.48
C PHE A 201 -6.26 1.58 -4.26
N PRO A 202 -6.98 1.87 -3.16
CA PRO A 202 -7.47 3.21 -2.88
C PRO A 202 -6.32 4.15 -2.51
N LEU A 203 -5.98 5.03 -3.44
CA LEU A 203 -4.98 6.08 -3.25
C LEU A 203 -5.62 7.34 -2.66
N PRO A 204 -4.87 8.14 -1.86
CA PRO A 204 -5.37 9.38 -1.28
C PRO A 204 -5.81 10.39 -2.34
N LEU A 205 -7.00 10.98 -2.18
CA LEU A 205 -7.54 12.00 -3.10
C LEU A 205 -6.65 13.24 -3.18
N ASP A 206 -6.00 13.63 -2.07
CA ASP A 206 -5.04 14.73 -2.02
C ASP A 206 -3.85 14.57 -2.98
N LEU A 207 -3.57 13.33 -3.40
CA LEU A 207 -2.49 12.99 -4.34
C LEU A 207 -2.98 12.81 -5.78
N LEU A 208 -4.28 12.58 -5.93
CA LEU A 208 -4.93 12.41 -7.23
C LEU A 208 -5.44 13.74 -7.79
N GLY A 209 -6.05 14.57 -6.96
CA GLY A 209 -6.87 15.71 -7.34
C GLY A 209 -8.31 15.29 -7.61
N ASP A 210 -8.96 15.94 -8.55
CA ASP A 210 -10.30 15.58 -9.02
C ASP A 210 -10.27 14.35 -9.97
N ARG A 211 -11.43 14.07 -10.62
CA ARG A 211 -11.54 12.96 -11.57
C ARG A 211 -10.71 13.14 -12.85
N THR A 212 -10.22 14.35 -13.12
CA THR A 212 -9.29 14.63 -14.22
C THR A 212 -7.83 14.34 -13.84
N LEU A 213 -7.57 14.01 -12.55
CA LEU A 213 -6.26 13.73 -11.98
C LEU A 213 -5.29 14.92 -12.09
N ASP A 214 -5.79 16.14 -11.91
CA ASP A 214 -5.03 17.38 -12.05
C ASP A 214 -3.81 17.44 -11.13
N THR A 215 -3.97 17.14 -9.86
CA THR A 215 -2.88 17.10 -8.87
C THR A 215 -1.84 16.04 -9.22
N LEU A 216 -2.29 14.84 -9.62
CA LEU A 216 -1.40 13.77 -10.05
C LEU A 216 -0.61 14.17 -11.29
N LYS A 217 -1.28 14.72 -12.32
CA LYS A 217 -0.65 15.17 -13.57
C LYS A 217 0.43 16.23 -13.33
N ASN A 218 0.10 17.24 -12.51
CA ASN A 218 1.04 18.31 -12.15
C ASN A 218 2.27 17.75 -11.41
N ASN A 219 2.05 16.87 -10.44
CA ASN A 219 3.12 16.22 -9.69
C ASN A 219 3.96 15.28 -10.58
N LEU A 220 3.33 14.54 -11.50
CA LEU A 220 4.02 13.67 -12.45
C LEU A 220 4.90 14.47 -13.40
N ASN A 221 4.38 15.55 -14.01
CA ASN A 221 5.14 16.41 -14.90
C ASN A 221 6.41 16.95 -14.21
N ARG A 222 6.26 17.55 -13.03
CA ARG A 222 7.38 18.04 -12.23
C ARG A 222 8.39 16.93 -11.93
N ARG A 223 7.91 15.74 -11.56
CA ARG A 223 8.74 14.59 -11.18
C ARG A 223 9.53 14.06 -12.36
N LEU A 224 8.91 13.90 -13.53
CA LEU A 224 9.60 13.47 -14.74
C LEU A 224 10.76 14.41 -15.08
N LYS A 225 10.56 15.73 -15.03
CA LYS A 225 11.62 16.72 -15.22
C LYS A 225 12.77 16.58 -14.22
N ASN A 226 12.47 16.35 -12.93
CA ASN A 226 13.48 16.18 -11.90
C ASN A 226 14.29 14.88 -12.06
N LEU A 227 13.64 13.83 -12.56
CA LEU A 227 14.20 12.49 -12.69
C LEU A 227 14.91 12.22 -14.03
N ASP A 228 14.87 13.18 -14.96
CA ASP A 228 15.50 13.07 -16.28
C ASP A 228 16.36 14.30 -16.61
N PRO A 229 17.43 14.57 -15.85
CA PRO A 229 18.27 15.77 -16.05
C PRO A 229 18.97 15.82 -17.40
N ASN A 230 19.16 14.68 -18.06
CA ASN A 230 19.83 14.55 -19.34
C ASN A 230 18.88 14.26 -20.50
N GLU A 231 17.56 14.35 -20.31
CA GLU A 231 16.51 14.12 -21.32
C GLU A 231 16.55 12.76 -22.03
N GLN A 232 17.14 11.75 -21.35
CA GLN A 232 17.27 10.40 -21.90
C GLN A 232 15.92 9.69 -21.99
N PHE A 233 15.07 9.84 -20.98
CA PHE A 233 13.70 9.34 -20.98
C PHE A 233 12.85 10.15 -21.95
N TYR A 234 12.92 11.48 -21.89
CA TYR A 234 12.07 12.36 -22.66
C TYR A 234 12.29 12.18 -24.18
N SER A 235 13.52 12.00 -24.63
CA SER A 235 13.81 11.75 -26.05
C SER A 235 13.10 10.50 -26.62
N LEU A 236 12.86 9.48 -25.77
CA LEU A 236 12.19 8.24 -26.16
C LEU A 236 10.66 8.30 -26.05
N TYR A 237 10.13 9.02 -25.04
CA TYR A 237 8.71 8.99 -24.66
C TYR A 237 7.97 10.30 -24.91
N ARG A 238 8.59 11.30 -25.57
CA ARG A 238 8.04 12.64 -25.77
C ARG A 238 6.59 12.62 -26.23
N HIS A 239 6.27 11.90 -27.30
CA HIS A 239 4.92 11.90 -27.87
C HIS A 239 3.86 11.43 -26.88
N SER A 240 4.11 10.37 -26.13
CA SER A 240 3.16 9.83 -25.16
C SER A 240 3.02 10.72 -23.91
N VAL A 241 4.12 11.34 -23.48
CA VAL A 241 4.12 12.25 -22.31
C VAL A 241 3.34 13.52 -22.66
N VAL A 242 3.61 14.13 -23.80
CA VAL A 242 2.94 15.36 -24.27
C VAL A 242 1.46 15.10 -24.53
N ALA A 243 1.10 14.03 -25.23
CA ALA A 243 -0.28 13.69 -25.53
C ALA A 243 -1.13 13.52 -24.26
N PHE A 244 -0.53 13.02 -23.17
CA PHE A 244 -1.24 12.82 -21.93
C PHE A 244 -1.26 14.07 -21.04
N LEU A 245 -0.14 14.77 -20.88
CA LEU A 245 -0.03 15.92 -20.01
C LEU A 245 -0.64 17.19 -20.64
N GLN A 246 -1.02 17.14 -21.93
CA GLN A 246 -1.64 18.24 -22.71
C GLN A 246 -0.86 19.58 -22.64
N ASN A 247 0.47 19.51 -22.53
CA ASN A 247 1.25 20.71 -22.24
C ASN A 247 2.64 20.63 -22.91
N GLU A 248 2.69 20.87 -24.23
CA GLU A 248 3.97 20.93 -24.97
C GLU A 248 4.88 22.04 -24.44
N GLU A 249 4.33 23.23 -24.24
CA GLU A 249 5.09 24.41 -23.83
C GLU A 249 5.68 24.28 -22.44
N SER A 250 4.96 23.71 -21.46
CA SER A 250 5.42 23.65 -20.07
C SER A 250 6.60 22.70 -19.84
N TYR A 251 6.84 21.74 -20.73
CA TYR A 251 8.01 20.85 -20.56
C TYR A 251 9.31 21.52 -21.00
N PHE A 252 9.26 22.43 -21.98
CA PHE A 252 10.45 23.08 -22.57
C PHE A 252 10.71 24.50 -22.09
N THR A 253 9.67 25.30 -21.86
CA THR A 253 9.82 26.75 -21.61
C THR A 253 10.40 27.08 -20.24
N ASP A 254 10.36 26.15 -19.29
CA ASP A 254 10.82 26.38 -17.93
C ASP A 254 12.18 25.75 -17.61
N SER A 255 13.22 26.16 -18.30
CA SER A 255 14.61 25.99 -17.79
C SER A 255 14.80 26.60 -16.40
N VAL A 256 13.94 27.58 -16.04
CA VAL A 256 13.91 28.27 -14.75
C VAL A 256 13.26 27.42 -13.64
N THR A 257 12.32 26.51 -13.96
CA THR A 257 11.61 25.69 -12.96
C THR A 257 12.21 24.30 -12.71
N ARG A 258 13.28 23.92 -13.40
CA ARG A 258 14.01 22.69 -13.06
C ARG A 258 14.56 22.80 -11.64
N LYS A 259 13.91 22.13 -10.72
CA LYS A 259 14.39 22.03 -9.35
C LYS A 259 15.81 21.48 -9.37
N LYS A 260 16.78 22.22 -8.88
CA LYS A 260 18.19 21.79 -8.81
C LYS A 260 18.41 20.59 -7.88
N SER A 261 17.36 20.11 -7.18
CA SER A 261 17.43 19.05 -6.16
C SER A 261 16.35 18.00 -6.36
N ILE A 262 16.69 16.71 -6.16
CA ILE A 262 15.74 15.61 -6.08
C ILE A 262 15.32 15.36 -4.64
N THR A 263 14.08 14.97 -4.43
CA THR A 263 13.53 14.61 -3.12
C THR A 263 13.37 13.10 -3.01
N ILE A 264 14.06 12.50 -2.05
CA ILE A 264 14.01 11.06 -1.74
C ILE A 264 13.23 10.90 -0.43
N THR A 265 12.20 10.06 -0.44
CA THR A 265 11.49 9.71 0.79
C THR A 265 11.82 8.27 1.17
N TYR A 266 12.49 8.10 2.30
CA TYR A 266 12.74 6.80 2.90
C TYR A 266 11.71 6.50 3.98
N ALA A 267 10.89 5.47 3.79
CA ALA A 267 9.85 5.09 4.73
C ALA A 267 10.13 3.73 5.36
N VAL A 268 10.23 3.69 6.70
CA VAL A 268 10.26 2.44 7.47
C VAL A 268 8.85 1.83 7.54
N GLY A 269 8.79 0.50 7.65
CA GLY A 269 7.50 -0.17 7.90
C GLY A 269 6.97 0.04 9.31
N GLY A 270 5.70 -0.31 9.54
CA GLY A 270 5.02 -0.14 10.84
C GLY A 270 5.74 -0.76 12.05
N ALA A 271 6.56 -1.77 11.85
CA ALA A 271 7.39 -2.36 12.91
C ALA A 271 8.71 -1.61 13.16
N GLY A 272 9.00 -0.50 12.47
CA GLY A 272 10.24 0.27 12.61
C GLY A 272 11.51 -0.45 12.11
N ALA A 273 11.34 -1.56 11.39
CA ALA A 273 12.47 -2.34 10.89
C ALA A 273 13.24 -1.61 9.79
N GLN A 274 14.54 -1.88 9.71
CA GLN A 274 15.44 -1.36 8.66
C GLN A 274 15.74 0.15 8.77
N LYS A 275 15.57 0.79 9.94
CA LYS A 275 15.92 2.21 10.15
C LYS A 275 17.40 2.52 9.83
N GLU A 276 18.29 1.54 9.96
CA GLU A 276 19.73 1.64 9.65
C GLU A 276 19.99 1.95 8.16
N ILE A 277 19.09 1.52 7.27
CA ILE A 277 19.19 1.87 5.85
C ILE A 277 19.03 3.37 5.65
N GLY A 278 18.09 4.01 6.38
CA GLY A 278 17.92 5.47 6.36
C GLY A 278 19.18 6.21 6.76
N LYS A 279 19.88 5.74 7.81
CA LYS A 279 21.21 6.27 8.21
C LYS A 279 22.21 6.18 7.05
N GLN A 280 22.37 4.99 6.45
CA GLN A 280 23.33 4.77 5.36
C GLN A 280 23.05 5.65 4.13
N ILE A 281 21.76 5.90 3.83
CA ILE A 281 21.35 6.80 2.75
C ILE A 281 21.79 8.23 3.04
N VAL A 282 21.50 8.77 4.24
CA VAL A 282 21.87 10.13 4.64
C VAL A 282 23.39 10.29 4.64
N GLU A 283 24.12 9.36 5.23
CA GLU A 283 25.58 9.33 5.28
C GLU A 283 26.18 9.36 3.88
N SER A 284 25.72 8.48 2.98
CA SER A 284 26.18 8.42 1.59
C SER A 284 25.89 9.71 0.81
N LEU A 285 24.79 10.41 1.11
CA LEU A 285 24.35 11.60 0.40
C LEU A 285 24.73 12.92 1.09
N ALA A 286 25.44 12.88 2.22
CA ALA A 286 25.74 14.05 3.05
C ALA A 286 26.31 15.25 2.26
N LYS A 287 27.30 15.02 1.39
CA LYS A 287 27.87 16.07 0.52
C LYS A 287 26.87 16.69 -0.45
N LYS A 288 25.89 15.91 -0.94
CA LYS A 288 24.87 16.38 -1.87
C LYS A 288 23.74 17.12 -1.14
N ILE A 289 23.44 16.70 0.08
CA ILE A 289 22.50 17.38 0.99
C ILE A 289 23.00 18.78 1.32
N LYS A 290 24.27 18.93 1.72
CA LYS A 290 24.92 20.23 2.03
C LYS A 290 24.96 21.18 0.82
N LYS A 291 24.96 20.63 -0.41
CA LYS A 291 24.98 21.41 -1.67
C LYS A 291 23.59 21.64 -2.28
N ASP A 292 22.53 21.43 -1.53
CA ASP A 292 21.13 21.54 -1.98
C ASP A 292 20.77 20.69 -3.23
N LYS A 293 21.52 19.62 -3.50
CA LYS A 293 21.27 18.73 -4.64
C LYS A 293 20.29 17.60 -4.30
N VAL A 294 20.09 17.31 -3.01
CA VAL A 294 19.23 16.24 -2.50
C VAL A 294 18.48 16.73 -1.28
N LYS A 295 17.17 16.45 -1.25
CA LYS A 295 16.31 16.53 -0.07
C LYS A 295 15.92 15.13 0.35
N ILE A 296 15.90 14.85 1.66
CA ILE A 296 15.53 13.55 2.22
C ILE A 296 14.41 13.71 3.24
N ASN A 297 13.34 12.94 3.05
CA ASN A 297 12.33 12.74 4.07
C ASN A 297 12.56 11.37 4.72
N LEU A 298 12.84 11.34 6.02
CA LEU A 298 12.97 10.15 6.84
C LEU A 298 11.64 9.91 7.56
N VAL A 299 10.88 8.91 7.11
CA VAL A 299 9.55 8.65 7.64
C VAL A 299 9.63 7.64 8.77
N ALA A 300 9.39 8.10 10.00
CA ALA A 300 9.34 7.28 11.21
C ALA A 300 7.92 6.75 11.53
N GLY A 301 6.89 7.26 10.85
CA GLY A 301 5.51 6.90 11.13
C GLY A 301 5.05 7.40 12.49
N THR A 302 4.55 6.50 13.33
CA THR A 302 4.15 6.80 14.71
C THR A 302 5.15 6.30 15.76
N ARG A 303 6.33 5.80 15.32
CA ARG A 303 7.32 5.19 16.20
C ARG A 303 8.28 6.23 16.76
N THR A 304 8.20 6.49 18.06
CA THR A 304 9.04 7.45 18.76
C THR A 304 10.53 7.06 18.71
N GLU A 305 10.83 5.78 18.90
CA GLU A 305 12.20 5.25 18.86
C GLU A 305 12.85 5.38 17.47
N VAL A 306 12.06 5.37 16.39
CA VAL A 306 12.56 5.59 15.03
C VAL A 306 12.74 7.08 14.76
N ARG A 307 11.83 7.92 15.27
CA ARG A 307 11.96 9.38 15.21
C ARG A 307 13.27 9.84 15.86
N ASP A 308 13.51 9.38 17.09
CA ASP A 308 14.69 9.80 17.87
C ASP A 308 15.99 9.31 17.22
N TYR A 309 15.95 8.09 16.66
CA TYR A 309 17.07 7.58 15.87
C TYR A 309 17.33 8.46 14.64
N PHE A 310 16.31 8.89 13.90
CA PHE A 310 16.47 9.75 12.72
C PHE A 310 16.88 11.18 13.09
N ILE A 311 16.49 11.71 14.25
CA ILE A 311 16.99 12.98 14.77
C ILE A 311 18.51 12.89 15.00
N ALA A 312 18.98 11.83 15.65
CA ALA A 312 20.39 11.59 15.85
C ALA A 312 21.16 11.45 14.51
N VAL A 313 20.57 10.77 13.53
CA VAL A 313 21.15 10.65 12.17
C VAL A 313 21.24 12.02 11.49
N LYS A 314 20.18 12.83 11.54
CA LYS A 314 20.20 14.19 10.98
C LYS A 314 21.32 15.05 11.58
N LYS A 315 21.46 15.01 12.90
CA LYS A 315 22.52 15.72 13.62
C LYS A 315 23.92 15.26 13.21
N ALA A 316 24.14 13.94 13.18
CA ALA A 316 25.48 13.36 12.96
C ALA A 316 26.00 13.49 11.52
N TYR A 317 25.11 13.41 10.51
CA TYR A 317 25.53 13.29 9.10
C TYR A 317 25.05 14.44 8.21
N ALA A 318 24.11 15.25 8.65
CA ALA A 318 23.56 16.36 7.88
C ALA A 318 23.62 17.71 8.60
N ASP A 319 24.32 17.82 9.73
CA ASP A 319 24.51 19.07 10.49
C ASP A 319 23.18 19.80 10.77
N ASN A 320 22.12 19.06 11.08
CA ASN A 320 20.75 19.56 11.21
C ASN A 320 20.19 20.31 9.99
N ASN A 321 20.74 20.07 8.80
CA ASN A 321 20.32 20.72 7.56
C ASN A 321 18.81 20.48 7.27
N ASP A 322 18.10 21.50 6.83
CA ASP A 322 16.66 21.47 6.53
C ASP A 322 16.28 20.62 5.31
N ASN A 323 17.27 20.26 4.50
CA ASN A 323 17.08 19.27 3.44
C ASN A 323 16.86 17.84 3.97
N VAL A 324 17.04 17.60 5.28
CA VAL A 324 16.65 16.34 5.93
C VAL A 324 15.47 16.62 6.86
N ARG A 325 14.30 16.12 6.48
CA ARG A 325 13.06 16.22 7.27
C ARG A 325 12.72 14.88 7.89
N ILE A 326 12.18 14.92 9.11
CA ILE A 326 11.69 13.73 9.81
C ILE A 326 10.18 13.81 9.84
N ILE A 327 9.52 12.78 9.28
CA ILE A 327 8.06 12.67 9.22
C ILE A 327 7.63 11.71 10.33
N TRP A 328 6.99 12.27 11.35
CA TRP A 328 6.50 11.56 12.52
C TRP A 328 5.23 12.23 13.06
N ALA A 329 4.32 11.42 13.60
CA ALA A 329 3.16 11.90 14.33
C ALA A 329 2.84 10.95 15.50
N ASN A 330 2.05 11.44 16.46
CA ASN A 330 1.58 10.67 17.61
C ASN A 330 0.32 9.83 17.31
N SER A 331 -0.33 10.06 16.16
CA SER A 331 -1.50 9.30 15.70
C SER A 331 -1.36 8.88 14.24
N ASN A 332 -2.05 7.80 13.85
CA ASN A 332 -2.03 7.30 12.47
C ASN A 332 -2.67 8.30 11.51
N GLU A 333 -3.76 8.96 11.88
CA GLU A 333 -4.42 9.95 11.04
C GLU A 333 -3.46 11.09 10.69
N ARG A 334 -2.90 11.73 11.72
CA ARG A 334 -1.94 12.82 11.50
C ARG A 334 -0.70 12.35 10.73
N TYR A 335 -0.27 11.12 10.95
CA TYR A 335 0.82 10.54 10.17
C TYR A 335 0.47 10.40 8.70
N PHE A 336 -0.75 9.95 8.36
CA PHE A 336 -1.17 9.80 6.97
C PHE A 336 -1.28 11.16 6.27
N ASP A 337 -1.80 12.20 6.94
CA ASP A 337 -1.81 13.56 6.39
C ASP A 337 -0.40 14.06 6.08
N LEU A 338 0.52 13.96 7.04
CA LEU A 338 1.91 14.38 6.85
C LEU A 338 2.61 13.56 5.75
N PHE A 339 2.31 12.27 5.66
CA PHE A 339 2.84 11.41 4.62
C PHE A 339 2.30 11.79 3.24
N ASN A 340 1.00 12.07 3.11
CA ASN A 340 0.40 12.52 1.85
C ASN A 340 1.01 13.85 1.40
N GLN A 341 1.15 14.83 2.30
CA GLN A 341 1.86 16.09 2.01
C GLN A 341 3.30 15.85 1.54
N CYS A 342 3.99 14.92 2.18
CA CYS A 342 5.35 14.53 1.80
C CYS A 342 5.39 13.92 0.38
N MET A 343 4.42 13.07 0.03
CA MET A 343 4.35 12.42 -1.28
C MET A 343 4.13 13.39 -2.44
N GLN A 344 3.45 14.52 -2.23
CA GLN A 344 3.29 15.56 -3.25
C GLN A 344 4.64 16.05 -3.80
N THR A 345 5.67 16.13 -2.96
CA THR A 345 7.00 16.63 -3.35
C THR A 345 8.04 15.53 -3.56
N THR A 346 7.71 14.28 -3.29
CA THR A 346 8.60 13.12 -3.42
C THR A 346 8.88 12.80 -4.88
N ASP A 347 10.16 12.69 -5.23
CA ASP A 347 10.60 12.25 -6.57
C ASP A 347 10.91 10.75 -6.59
N VAL A 348 11.44 10.20 -5.51
CA VAL A 348 11.76 8.76 -5.37
C VAL A 348 11.27 8.26 -4.01
N LEU A 349 10.46 7.20 -4.01
CA LEU A 349 10.05 6.51 -2.79
C LEU A 349 10.96 5.30 -2.54
N TRP A 350 11.57 5.25 -1.36
CA TRP A 350 12.39 4.14 -0.93
C TRP A 350 11.77 3.49 0.30
N THR A 351 11.29 2.27 0.14
CA THR A 351 10.52 1.60 1.18
C THR A 351 10.56 0.08 1.03
N LYS A 352 10.00 -0.63 2.00
CA LYS A 352 9.71 -2.06 1.83
C LYS A 352 8.57 -2.24 0.82
N PRO A 353 8.55 -3.33 0.03
CA PRO A 353 7.50 -3.58 -0.95
C PRO A 353 6.20 -4.05 -0.27
N SER A 354 5.48 -3.13 0.35
CA SER A 354 4.16 -3.31 0.98
C SER A 354 3.07 -2.60 0.16
N GLU A 355 2.00 -2.15 0.79
CA GLU A 355 0.94 -1.32 0.19
C GLU A 355 1.48 -0.07 -0.52
N LEU A 356 2.60 0.47 -0.04
CA LEU A 356 3.26 1.61 -0.71
C LEU A 356 3.75 1.29 -2.12
N SER A 357 3.79 0.02 -2.51
CA SER A 357 4.05 -0.38 -3.89
C SER A 357 3.04 0.19 -4.87
N PHE A 358 1.78 0.36 -4.45
CA PHE A 358 0.72 0.93 -5.29
C PHE A 358 0.88 2.42 -5.54
N TYR A 359 1.69 3.12 -4.73
CA TYR A 359 2.01 4.53 -4.96
C TYR A 359 2.80 4.78 -6.25
N CYS A 360 3.32 3.72 -6.88
CA CYS A 360 3.88 3.83 -8.22
C CYS A 360 2.86 4.35 -9.25
N ALA A 361 1.55 4.11 -9.04
CA ALA A 361 0.49 4.64 -9.89
C ALA A 361 0.40 6.16 -9.88
N LEU A 362 0.94 6.82 -8.84
CA LEU A 362 1.13 8.28 -8.77
C LEU A 362 2.34 8.76 -9.60
N GLY A 363 2.98 7.86 -10.36
CA GLY A 363 4.21 8.14 -11.09
C GLY A 363 5.42 8.33 -10.16
N ILE A 364 5.48 7.63 -9.04
CA ILE A 364 6.61 7.67 -8.10
C ILE A 364 7.43 6.37 -8.28
N PRO A 365 8.68 6.42 -8.76
CA PRO A 365 9.52 5.23 -8.86
C PRO A 365 9.85 4.71 -7.46
N VAL A 366 9.79 3.38 -7.28
CA VAL A 366 9.98 2.75 -5.97
C VAL A 366 11.32 2.03 -5.90
N ILE A 367 12.16 2.38 -4.93
CA ILE A 367 13.34 1.60 -4.55
C ILE A 367 12.95 0.70 -3.38
N MET A 368 13.07 -0.61 -3.59
CA MET A 368 12.59 -1.62 -2.66
C MET A 368 13.71 -2.12 -1.75
N THR A 369 13.51 -2.01 -0.43
CA THR A 369 14.34 -2.70 0.56
C THR A 369 14.13 -4.23 0.48
N PRO A 370 14.95 -5.05 1.13
CA PRO A 370 14.75 -6.49 1.18
C PRO A 370 13.36 -6.86 1.71
N ALA A 371 12.63 -7.69 0.95
CA ALA A 371 11.33 -8.21 1.36
C ALA A 371 11.48 -9.19 2.54
N ILE A 372 10.59 -9.11 3.53
CA ILE A 372 10.59 -9.96 4.71
C ILE A 372 9.55 -11.07 4.57
N GLY A 373 8.30 -10.72 4.23
CA GLY A 373 7.17 -11.64 4.13
C GLY A 373 6.85 -12.11 2.70
N PRO A 374 5.96 -13.13 2.56
CA PRO A 374 5.52 -13.62 1.24
C PRO A 374 4.80 -12.56 0.42
N GLN A 375 3.93 -11.76 1.03
CA GLN A 375 3.21 -10.66 0.38
C GLN A 375 4.19 -9.63 -0.18
N GLU A 376 5.22 -9.28 0.61
CA GLU A 376 6.25 -8.34 0.16
C GLU A 376 7.05 -8.90 -1.03
N LYS A 377 7.26 -10.23 -1.08
CA LYS A 377 7.88 -10.88 -2.26
C LYS A 377 7.00 -10.75 -3.51
N CYS A 378 5.68 -10.88 -3.36
CA CYS A 378 4.72 -10.70 -4.44
C CYS A 378 4.66 -9.25 -4.92
N ASN A 379 4.53 -8.29 -4.00
CA ASN A 379 4.54 -6.86 -4.31
C ASN A 379 5.84 -6.43 -5.02
N LYS A 380 6.99 -6.94 -4.55
CA LYS A 380 8.30 -6.70 -5.19
C LYS A 380 8.37 -7.27 -6.61
N ARG A 381 7.85 -8.49 -6.83
CA ARG A 381 7.79 -9.10 -8.15
C ARG A 381 6.95 -8.25 -9.09
N TRP A 382 5.73 -7.89 -8.66
CA TRP A 382 4.81 -7.05 -9.44
C TRP A 382 5.43 -5.71 -9.83
N LEU A 383 6.03 -4.96 -8.88
CA LEU A 383 6.70 -3.68 -9.19
C LEU A 383 7.79 -3.81 -10.25
N ARG A 384 8.53 -4.93 -10.25
CA ARG A 384 9.56 -5.20 -11.26
C ARG A 384 8.96 -5.56 -12.61
N GLU A 385 7.91 -6.39 -12.62
CA GLU A 385 7.22 -6.81 -13.85
C GLU A 385 6.59 -5.63 -14.58
N ILE A 386 6.02 -4.67 -13.86
CA ILE A 386 5.50 -3.45 -14.49
C ILE A 386 6.58 -2.40 -14.78
N GLY A 387 7.82 -2.61 -14.36
CA GLY A 387 8.94 -1.68 -14.59
C GLY A 387 8.92 -0.43 -13.70
N ALA A 388 8.14 -0.41 -12.60
CA ALA A 388 7.96 0.77 -11.75
C ALA A 388 8.87 0.79 -10.50
N GLY A 389 9.64 -0.28 -10.29
CA GLY A 389 10.47 -0.37 -9.09
C GLY A 389 11.77 -1.14 -9.27
N PHE A 390 12.74 -0.79 -8.43
CA PHE A 390 14.07 -1.37 -8.43
C PHE A 390 14.40 -1.99 -7.07
N LYS A 391 15.09 -3.13 -7.09
CA LYS A 391 15.75 -3.63 -5.88
C LYS A 391 16.84 -2.63 -5.48
N GLN A 392 16.89 -2.22 -4.22
CA GLN A 392 17.98 -1.38 -3.73
C GLN A 392 19.33 -2.06 -3.96
N LYS A 393 20.32 -1.27 -4.31
CA LYS A 393 21.73 -1.65 -4.25
C LYS A 393 22.27 -1.33 -2.84
N ASN A 394 23.59 -1.43 -2.64
CA ASN A 394 24.19 -1.11 -1.34
C ASN A 394 23.89 0.36 -0.96
N PRO A 395 23.17 0.63 0.16
CA PRO A 395 22.82 1.99 0.56
C PRO A 395 24.03 2.89 0.84
N LYS A 396 25.16 2.32 1.25
CA LYS A 396 26.41 3.07 1.48
C LYS A 396 26.96 3.74 0.22
N HIS A 397 26.55 3.28 -0.97
CA HIS A 397 26.98 3.81 -2.27
C HIS A 397 25.84 4.49 -3.04
N THR A 398 24.81 4.98 -2.32
CA THR A 398 23.65 5.67 -2.92
C THR A 398 24.08 6.87 -3.77
N ASN A 399 25.11 7.60 -3.33
CA ASN A 399 25.67 8.76 -4.05
C ASN A 399 26.21 8.43 -5.44
N GLN A 400 26.43 7.16 -5.74
CA GLN A 400 26.92 6.68 -7.06
C GLN A 400 25.74 6.10 -7.85
N TRP A 401 25.26 4.92 -7.47
CA TRP A 401 24.33 4.14 -8.27
C TRP A 401 22.96 4.84 -8.52
N LEU A 402 22.46 5.63 -7.55
CA LEU A 402 21.21 6.36 -7.73
C LEU A 402 21.35 7.46 -8.77
N PHE A 403 22.48 8.16 -8.75
CA PHE A 403 22.78 9.23 -9.71
C PHE A 403 23.11 8.69 -11.10
N ASP A 404 23.68 7.50 -11.21
CA ASP A 404 23.84 6.82 -12.51
C ASP A 404 22.48 6.47 -13.10
N MET A 405 21.53 6.00 -12.28
CA MET A 405 20.15 5.74 -12.73
C MET A 405 19.44 7.03 -13.15
N LEU A 406 19.64 8.12 -12.38
CA LEU A 406 19.08 9.43 -12.67
C LEU A 406 19.57 9.95 -14.02
N LYS A 407 20.90 9.97 -14.24
CA LYS A 407 21.52 10.43 -15.49
C LYS A 407 21.09 9.65 -16.73
N LYS A 408 20.73 8.37 -16.56
CA LYS A 408 20.27 7.47 -17.64
C LYS A 408 18.75 7.51 -17.84
N GLY A 409 18.00 8.42 -17.20
CA GLY A 409 16.54 8.53 -17.29
C GLY A 409 15.76 7.33 -16.72
N ARG A 410 16.42 6.34 -16.10
CA ARG A 410 15.79 5.10 -15.63
C ARG A 410 14.75 5.33 -14.53
N LEU A 411 14.95 6.34 -13.71
CA LEU A 411 13.99 6.69 -12.65
C LEU A 411 12.74 7.36 -13.24
N ALA A 412 12.89 8.20 -14.27
CA ALA A 412 11.77 8.80 -15.00
C ALA A 412 10.97 7.72 -15.77
N GLU A 413 11.66 6.79 -16.42
CA GLU A 413 11.02 5.64 -17.08
C GLU A 413 10.19 4.81 -16.09
N ALA A 414 10.73 4.52 -14.90
CA ALA A 414 10.00 3.78 -13.89
C ALA A 414 8.80 4.56 -13.32
N ALA A 415 8.91 5.89 -13.19
CA ALA A 415 7.81 6.76 -12.84
C ALA A 415 6.68 6.67 -13.86
N TRP A 416 7.00 6.77 -15.14
CA TRP A 416 6.06 6.68 -16.24
C TRP A 416 5.41 5.30 -16.36
N ASN A 417 6.21 4.23 -16.26
CA ASN A 417 5.70 2.86 -16.23
C ASN A 417 4.72 2.61 -15.08
N GLY A 418 5.04 3.11 -13.88
CA GLY A 418 4.17 3.02 -12.72
C GLY A 418 2.85 3.71 -12.94
N PHE A 419 2.89 4.93 -13.48
CA PHE A 419 1.71 5.70 -13.84
C PHE A 419 0.84 4.99 -14.89
N LEU A 420 1.42 4.49 -15.99
CA LEU A 420 0.65 3.81 -17.05
C LEU A 420 0.08 2.47 -16.62
N LYS A 421 0.84 1.67 -15.84
CA LYS A 421 0.50 0.29 -15.54
C LYS A 421 -0.17 0.11 -14.17
N GLY A 422 0.00 1.06 -13.24
CA GLY A 422 -0.70 1.08 -11.96
C GLY A 422 -2.14 1.55 -12.11
N ARG A 423 -3.04 1.02 -11.27
CA ARG A 423 -4.43 1.48 -11.21
C ARG A 423 -4.51 2.68 -10.27
N LYS A 424 -4.86 3.83 -10.80
CA LYS A 424 -4.87 5.10 -10.07
C LYS A 424 -6.26 5.52 -9.59
N TYR A 425 -7.32 5.04 -10.25
CA TYR A 425 -8.69 5.40 -9.91
C TYR A 425 -9.31 4.55 -8.78
N GLY A 426 -8.50 3.81 -7.99
CA GLY A 426 -9.01 2.89 -6.98
C GLY A 426 -10.03 3.51 -6.02
N THR A 427 -9.75 4.68 -5.48
CA THR A 427 -10.67 5.41 -4.59
C THR A 427 -11.94 5.82 -5.33
N TYR A 428 -11.83 6.42 -6.51
CA TYR A 428 -12.99 6.82 -7.31
C TYR A 428 -13.86 5.63 -7.71
N ASN A 429 -13.25 4.54 -8.15
CA ASN A 429 -13.98 3.32 -8.52
C ASN A 429 -14.77 2.73 -7.34
N ILE A 430 -14.21 2.79 -6.13
CA ILE A 430 -14.91 2.36 -4.91
C ILE A 430 -16.08 3.30 -4.61
N LEU A 431 -15.85 4.62 -4.63
CA LEU A 431 -16.89 5.62 -4.37
C LEU A 431 -18.03 5.50 -5.35
N ASP A 432 -17.74 5.40 -6.67
CA ASP A 432 -18.74 5.26 -7.72
C ASP A 432 -19.58 3.99 -7.55
N PHE A 433 -18.92 2.87 -7.25
CA PHE A 433 -19.63 1.62 -6.98
C PHE A 433 -20.55 1.72 -5.75
N LEU A 434 -20.05 2.31 -4.67
CA LEU A 434 -20.85 2.47 -3.46
C LEU A 434 -22.05 3.39 -3.69
N GLU A 435 -21.94 4.40 -4.56
CA GLU A 435 -23.01 5.33 -4.91
C GLU A 435 -24.03 4.71 -5.89
N THR A 436 -23.55 4.04 -6.94
CA THR A 436 -24.41 3.60 -8.05
C THR A 436 -24.80 2.12 -8.01
N GLY A 437 -24.10 1.31 -7.21
CA GLY A 437 -24.24 -0.16 -7.21
C GLY A 437 -23.69 -0.83 -8.47
N THR A 438 -23.12 -0.06 -9.41
CA THR A 438 -22.57 -0.57 -10.68
C THR A 438 -21.06 -0.36 -10.74
N PHE A 439 -20.36 -1.29 -11.38
CA PHE A 439 -18.91 -1.22 -11.53
C PHE A 439 -18.50 -1.44 -12.99
N ASN A 440 -17.83 -0.46 -13.57
CA ASN A 440 -17.27 -0.51 -14.91
C ASN A 440 -15.75 -0.35 -14.83
N SER A 441 -15.01 -1.44 -15.02
CA SER A 441 -13.55 -1.34 -15.06
C SER A 441 -13.08 -0.82 -16.41
N SER A 442 -12.22 0.22 -16.40
CA SER A 442 -11.52 0.63 -17.61
C SER A 442 -10.24 -0.18 -17.80
N ASN A 443 -9.95 -0.59 -19.03
CA ASN A 443 -8.65 -1.15 -19.42
C ASN A 443 -7.71 -0.08 -20.01
N ASP A 444 -8.21 1.12 -20.24
CA ASP A 444 -7.39 2.25 -20.69
C ASP A 444 -6.30 2.56 -19.65
N PRO A 445 -5.01 2.51 -20.00
CA PRO A 445 -3.91 2.83 -19.08
C PRO A 445 -4.01 4.22 -18.46
N LEU A 446 -4.72 5.14 -19.09
CA LEU A 446 -4.91 6.50 -18.61
C LEU A 446 -6.08 6.64 -17.64
N LYS A 447 -7.06 5.72 -17.73
CA LYS A 447 -8.33 5.76 -16.99
C LYS A 447 -8.53 4.59 -16.00
N ARG A 448 -7.52 3.79 -15.74
CA ARG A 448 -7.62 2.67 -14.82
C ARG A 448 -6.92 2.89 -13.48
#